data_839efebef6938c60992be60c320fe79b
#
_entry.id   839efebef6938c60992be60c320fe79b
#
_cell.length_a   1.000
_cell.length_b   1.000
_cell.length_c   1.000
_cell.angle_alpha   90.00
_cell.angle_beta   90.00
_cell.angle_gamma   90.00
#
_symmetry.space_group_name_H-M   'P 1'
#
loop_
_entity.id
_entity.type
_entity.pdbx_description
1 polymer ?
#
loop_
_entity_poly.entity_id
_entity_poly.type
_entity_poly.pdbx_seq_one_letter_code
_entity_poly.pdbx_strand_id
1 'polypeptide(L)'
;GQMNKNAVSTVKKPEISPGETATPPALIKADADKVDTTKDFDPALIDDIRMDDDSIFNESRIDKDVVNIMLFGSDVREGERHGRSDTMMILSYNRKLRTAKLVSLLRDTWIYIPNRDTWNRINTAYFFGGVGLAINTVNSNFGMDIQYYVKVDFESLKEIVDTVGGIDVYLTEREVEYINNSAENDVLPVKEGWQHLNGRQTLTHSRNRSIGGDGDWSRTRRQRDVMYAFFKKAKTEKSIASLTALVNNLTKYVETNMSPMQMIDLAIDVVFGGDLTLENRALPFEGTWDYAW
;
A
#
# COMPACT_ATOMS: atom_id res chain seq x y z
N GLY A 1 38.67 10.48 -1.01
CA GLY A 1 38.35 9.27 -0.35
C GLY A 1 37.42 8.45 -1.21
N GLN A 2 37.85 7.28 -1.68
CA GLN A 2 37.04 6.37 -2.47
C GLN A 2 36.01 5.72 -1.56
N MET A 3 34.74 5.92 -1.81
CA MET A 3 33.66 5.16 -1.18
C MET A 3 33.67 3.72 -1.70
N ASN A 4 33.61 2.80 -0.76
CA ASN A 4 33.67 1.36 -1.01
C ASN A 4 32.33 0.88 -1.64
N LYS A 5 32.36 0.54 -2.92
CA LYS A 5 31.21 0.13 -3.72
C LYS A 5 30.80 -1.34 -3.55
N ASN A 6 31.26 -2.05 -2.54
CA ASN A 6 31.09 -3.50 -2.42
C ASN A 6 30.43 -3.91 -1.08
N ALA A 7 29.18 -3.56 -0.87
CA ALA A 7 28.37 -4.17 0.17
C ALA A 7 26.95 -4.46 -0.32
N VAL A 8 26.83 -5.13 -1.48
CA VAL A 8 25.60 -5.85 -1.81
C VAL A 8 25.77 -7.26 -1.24
N SER A 9 25.21 -7.52 -0.07
CA SER A 9 25.05 -8.86 0.44
C SER A 9 24.04 -9.60 -0.44
N THR A 10 24.54 -10.40 -1.38
CA THR A 10 23.72 -11.36 -2.11
C THR A 10 23.22 -12.41 -1.14
N VAL A 11 22.00 -12.27 -0.65
CA VAL A 11 21.31 -13.36 0.04
C VAL A 11 21.12 -14.47 -0.98
N LYS A 12 21.85 -15.59 -0.82
CA LYS A 12 21.64 -16.77 -1.63
C LYS A 12 20.20 -17.24 -1.49
N LYS A 13 19.48 -17.29 -2.61
CA LYS A 13 18.15 -17.87 -2.70
C LYS A 13 18.20 -19.31 -2.22
N PRO A 14 17.34 -19.76 -1.28
CA PRO A 14 17.27 -21.20 -0.97
C PRO A 14 16.73 -21.92 -2.21
N GLU A 15 17.45 -22.94 -2.69
CA GLU A 15 16.97 -23.86 -3.70
C GLU A 15 15.87 -24.72 -3.08
N ILE A 16 14.62 -24.50 -3.47
CA ILE A 16 13.49 -25.33 -3.08
C ILE A 16 13.33 -26.40 -4.12
N SER A 17 13.59 -27.65 -3.73
CA SER A 17 13.29 -28.82 -4.58
C SER A 17 11.78 -29.03 -4.69
N PRO A 18 11.25 -29.46 -5.86
CA PRO A 18 9.82 -29.70 -6.02
C PRO A 18 9.36 -30.84 -5.10
N GLY A 19 8.52 -30.53 -4.12
CA GLY A 19 7.93 -31.50 -3.20
C GLY A 19 8.17 -31.25 -1.70
N GLU A 20 9.02 -30.32 -1.32
CA GLU A 20 9.18 -29.93 0.07
C GLU A 20 8.21 -28.80 0.44
N THR A 21 7.31 -29.08 1.37
CA THR A 21 6.56 -28.06 2.09
C THR A 21 7.57 -27.26 2.90
N ALA A 22 7.79 -26.00 2.52
CA ALA A 22 8.67 -25.10 3.26
C ALA A 22 8.18 -25.01 4.73
N THR A 23 8.94 -25.61 5.64
CA THR A 23 8.78 -25.34 7.06
C THR A 23 9.04 -23.84 7.26
N PRO A 24 8.14 -23.09 7.89
CA PRO A 24 8.40 -21.68 8.19
C PRO A 24 9.74 -21.59 8.93
N PRO A 25 10.61 -20.63 8.60
CA PRO A 25 11.82 -20.43 9.38
C PRO A 25 11.43 -20.27 10.83
N ALA A 26 12.12 -21.00 11.72
CA ALA A 26 11.90 -20.91 13.16
C ALA A 26 11.87 -19.43 13.54
N LEU A 27 10.80 -19.01 14.23
CA LEU A 27 10.67 -17.68 14.80
C LEU A 27 11.97 -17.38 15.55
N ILE A 28 12.81 -16.51 14.96
CA ILE A 28 13.98 -15.99 15.66
C ILE A 28 13.39 -15.13 16.76
N LYS A 29 13.43 -15.63 18.01
CA LYS A 29 13.12 -14.79 19.17
C LYS A 29 14.13 -13.66 19.15
N ALA A 30 13.70 -12.48 18.71
CA ALA A 30 14.50 -11.28 18.88
C ALA A 30 14.80 -11.13 20.38
N ASP A 31 16.05 -10.88 20.72
CA ASP A 31 16.43 -10.52 22.09
C ASP A 31 15.63 -9.27 22.45
N ALA A 32 14.57 -9.46 23.23
CA ALA A 32 13.66 -8.37 23.64
C ALA A 32 14.39 -7.25 24.41
N ASP A 33 15.55 -7.55 24.98
CA ASP A 33 16.38 -6.60 25.72
C ASP A 33 17.13 -5.58 24.85
N LYS A 34 17.05 -5.69 23.52
CA LYS A 34 17.73 -4.76 22.57
C LYS A 34 16.79 -3.82 21.83
N VAL A 35 15.50 -3.91 22.09
CA VAL A 35 14.51 -3.03 21.43
C VAL A 35 14.31 -1.78 22.28
N ASP A 36 15.15 -0.77 22.08
CA ASP A 36 14.90 0.56 22.64
C ASP A 36 13.88 1.31 21.77
N THR A 37 12.62 1.14 22.12
CA THR A 37 11.50 1.80 21.43
C THR A 37 11.50 3.33 21.60
N THR A 38 12.33 3.88 22.48
CA THR A 38 12.47 5.31 22.71
C THR A 38 13.39 6.00 21.69
N LYS A 39 14.25 5.23 21.00
CA LYS A 39 15.14 5.74 19.95
C LYS A 39 14.49 5.85 18.58
N ASP A 40 13.24 5.41 18.44
CA ASP A 40 12.50 5.45 17.18
C ASP A 40 12.19 6.88 16.65
N PHE A 41 12.58 7.92 17.38
CA PHE A 41 12.19 9.31 17.11
C PHE A 41 13.36 10.31 17.03
N ASP A 42 14.58 9.87 16.75
CA ASP A 42 15.64 10.83 16.47
C ASP A 42 15.52 11.34 15.02
N PRO A 43 15.14 12.62 14.81
CA PRO A 43 15.05 13.21 13.47
C PRO A 43 16.39 13.21 12.72
N ALA A 44 17.52 13.12 13.44
CA ALA A 44 18.86 13.06 12.84
C ALA A 44 19.15 11.70 12.17
N LEU A 45 18.33 10.69 12.42
CA LEU A 45 18.45 9.35 11.83
C LEU A 45 17.62 9.17 10.55
N ILE A 46 16.97 10.23 10.07
CA ILE A 46 16.20 10.19 8.82
C ILE A 46 17.17 10.26 7.67
N ASP A 47 17.51 9.13 7.11
CA ASP A 47 18.28 9.03 5.88
C ASP A 47 17.35 9.13 4.67
N ASP A 48 17.57 10.15 3.82
CA ASP A 48 16.93 10.19 2.50
C ASP A 48 17.50 9.07 1.62
N ILE A 49 16.89 7.92 1.67
CA ILE A 49 17.07 6.91 0.63
C ILE A 49 16.26 7.38 -0.56
N ARG A 50 16.94 8.07 -1.47
CA ARG A 50 16.30 8.62 -2.66
C ARG A 50 15.86 7.48 -3.57
N MET A 51 14.68 7.66 -4.19
CA MET A 51 14.11 6.73 -5.17
C MET A 51 14.93 6.60 -6.46
N ASP A 52 15.86 7.50 -6.69
CA ASP A 52 16.83 7.51 -7.79
C ASP A 52 18.10 6.70 -7.50
N ASP A 53 18.20 6.08 -6.32
CA ASP A 53 19.24 5.09 -6.05
C ASP A 53 18.86 3.76 -6.72
N ASP A 54 19.47 3.50 -7.89
CA ASP A 54 19.28 2.28 -8.70
C ASP A 54 19.48 0.97 -7.92
N SER A 55 20.07 1.05 -6.72
CA SER A 55 20.26 -0.11 -5.83
C SER A 55 18.98 -0.58 -5.14
N ILE A 56 17.92 0.26 -5.12
CA ILE A 56 16.65 -0.04 -4.44
C ILE A 56 15.74 -0.89 -5.32
N PHE A 57 15.80 -0.68 -6.64
CA PHE A 57 15.00 -1.39 -7.61
C PHE A 57 15.82 -2.52 -8.21
N ASN A 58 15.44 -3.76 -7.93
CA ASN A 58 15.97 -4.89 -8.62
C ASN A 58 15.63 -4.74 -10.11
N GLU A 59 16.64 -4.49 -10.97
CA GLU A 59 16.46 -4.21 -12.40
C GLU A 59 15.81 -5.36 -13.16
N SER A 60 15.87 -6.57 -12.65
CA SER A 60 15.29 -7.75 -13.28
C SER A 60 13.90 -8.05 -12.70
N ARG A 61 12.86 -7.83 -13.51
CA ARG A 61 11.52 -8.37 -13.19
C ARG A 61 11.62 -9.89 -13.03
N ILE A 62 11.05 -10.39 -11.92
CA ILE A 62 10.94 -11.84 -11.68
C ILE A 62 10.03 -12.47 -12.73
N ASP A 63 8.91 -11.80 -13.04
CA ASP A 63 7.98 -12.17 -14.12
C ASP A 63 7.61 -10.93 -14.95
N LYS A 64 7.93 -10.94 -16.23
CA LYS A 64 7.65 -9.82 -17.16
C LYS A 64 6.16 -9.54 -17.35
N ASP A 65 5.31 -10.53 -17.11
CA ASP A 65 3.86 -10.41 -17.24
C ASP A 65 3.20 -9.87 -15.97
N VAL A 66 3.97 -9.72 -14.87
CA VAL A 66 3.50 -9.18 -13.59
C VAL A 66 3.99 -7.75 -13.39
N VAL A 67 3.08 -6.87 -12.98
CA VAL A 67 3.37 -5.50 -12.56
C VAL A 67 3.07 -5.38 -11.08
N ASN A 68 4.08 -5.07 -10.27
CA ASN A 68 3.96 -4.87 -8.84
C ASN A 68 4.07 -3.38 -8.50
N ILE A 69 3.05 -2.86 -7.83
CA ILE A 69 2.94 -1.45 -7.45
C ILE A 69 2.71 -1.37 -5.94
N MET A 70 3.51 -0.58 -5.25
CA MET A 70 3.29 -0.27 -3.85
C MET A 70 2.40 0.96 -3.71
N LEU A 71 1.29 0.83 -3.00
CA LEU A 71 0.33 1.90 -2.73
C LEU A 71 0.55 2.40 -1.30
N PHE A 72 0.73 3.72 -1.17
CA PHE A 72 0.89 4.38 0.11
C PHE A 72 -0.22 5.40 0.35
N GLY A 73 -0.84 5.32 1.53
CA GLY A 73 -1.67 6.39 2.06
C GLY A 73 -0.89 7.09 3.17
N SER A 74 -0.59 8.37 3.00
CA SER A 74 0.21 9.12 3.95
C SER A 74 -0.59 10.21 4.64
N ASP A 75 -0.33 10.38 5.95
CA ASP A 75 -0.78 11.52 6.75
C ASP A 75 0.46 12.39 7.00
N VAL A 76 0.77 13.28 6.05
CA VAL A 76 1.89 14.22 6.19
C VAL A 76 1.38 15.41 6.98
N ARG A 77 1.91 15.61 8.20
CA ARG A 77 1.61 16.80 9.00
C ARG A 77 2.60 17.91 8.68
N GLU A 78 2.14 19.15 8.87
CA GLU A 78 3.00 20.31 8.68
C GLU A 78 4.27 20.20 9.53
N GLY A 79 5.45 20.27 8.88
CA GLY A 79 6.76 20.11 9.51
C GLY A 79 7.32 18.67 9.54
N GLU A 80 6.57 17.66 9.11
CA GLU A 80 7.08 16.29 8.98
C GLU A 80 7.64 16.07 7.57
N ARG A 81 8.86 15.50 7.50
CA ARG A 81 9.55 15.28 6.21
C ARG A 81 8.90 14.18 5.38
N HIS A 82 8.47 13.09 6.01
CA HIS A 82 7.84 11.95 5.34
C HIS A 82 6.46 11.59 5.88
N GLY A 83 6.08 12.05 7.08
CA GLY A 83 4.88 11.59 7.75
C GLY A 83 4.92 10.09 8.07
N ARG A 84 3.78 9.53 8.45
CA ARG A 84 3.64 8.08 8.62
C ARG A 84 2.75 7.53 7.52
N SER A 85 3.12 6.41 6.93
CA SER A 85 2.19 5.68 6.07
C SER A 85 1.29 4.80 6.94
N ASP A 86 0.03 5.19 7.03
CA ASP A 86 -0.99 4.39 7.72
C ASP A 86 -1.63 3.34 6.78
N THR A 87 -1.37 3.46 5.48
CA THR A 87 -1.84 2.52 4.46
C THR A 87 -0.67 2.08 3.61
N MET A 88 -0.40 0.79 3.61
CA MET A 88 0.58 0.15 2.74
C MET A 88 -0.08 -1.05 2.08
N MET A 89 -0.18 -1.04 0.75
CA MET A 89 -0.76 -2.15 -0.01
C MET A 89 0.12 -2.46 -1.22
N ILE A 90 0.15 -3.72 -1.60
CA ILE A 90 0.76 -4.17 -2.86
C ILE A 90 -0.38 -4.45 -3.82
N LEU A 91 -0.37 -3.79 -4.96
CA LEU A 91 -1.17 -4.16 -6.13
C LEU A 91 -0.27 -4.97 -7.07
N SER A 92 -0.54 -6.27 -7.19
CA SER A 92 0.15 -7.16 -8.11
C SER A 92 -0.80 -7.56 -9.24
N TYR A 93 -0.48 -7.15 -10.46
CA TYR A 93 -1.31 -7.39 -11.63
C TYR A 93 -0.58 -8.30 -12.63
N ASN A 94 -1.15 -9.47 -12.91
CA ASN A 94 -0.66 -10.37 -13.95
C ASN A 94 -1.44 -10.14 -15.24
N ARG A 95 -0.77 -9.55 -16.24
CA ARG A 95 -1.37 -9.21 -17.53
C ARG A 95 -1.84 -10.45 -18.29
N LYS A 96 -1.07 -11.54 -18.23
CA LYS A 96 -1.36 -12.78 -18.94
C LYS A 96 -2.52 -13.55 -18.34
N LEU A 97 -2.55 -13.68 -17.01
CA LEU A 97 -3.61 -14.41 -16.29
C LEU A 97 -4.84 -13.55 -16.03
N ARG A 98 -4.78 -12.27 -16.29
CA ARG A 98 -5.87 -11.32 -16.00
C ARG A 98 -6.30 -11.38 -14.52
N THR A 99 -5.32 -11.41 -13.64
CA THR A 99 -5.54 -11.43 -12.19
C THR A 99 -4.88 -10.23 -11.54
N ALA A 100 -5.60 -9.56 -10.67
CA ALA A 100 -5.05 -8.53 -9.81
C ALA A 100 -5.20 -8.94 -8.34
N LYS A 101 -4.13 -8.81 -7.57
CA LYS A 101 -4.10 -9.10 -6.14
C LYS A 101 -3.81 -7.81 -5.39
N LEU A 102 -4.68 -7.49 -4.45
CA LEU A 102 -4.51 -6.35 -3.54
C LEU A 102 -4.19 -6.89 -2.15
N VAL A 103 -2.97 -6.66 -1.69
CA VAL A 103 -2.47 -7.19 -0.42
C VAL A 103 -2.14 -6.04 0.52
N SER A 104 -2.90 -5.89 1.61
CA SER A 104 -2.57 -4.92 2.66
C SER A 104 -1.45 -5.45 3.54
N LEU A 105 -0.47 -4.60 3.84
CA LEU A 105 0.55 -4.83 4.85
C LEU A 105 0.11 -4.12 6.13
N LEU A 106 -0.09 -4.89 7.21
CA LEU A 106 -0.42 -4.30 8.50
C LEU A 106 0.78 -3.49 9.00
N ARG A 107 0.55 -2.22 9.32
CA ARG A 107 1.61 -1.25 9.65
C ARG A 107 2.50 -1.65 10.82
N ASP A 108 1.95 -2.43 11.77
CA ASP A 108 2.64 -2.90 12.97
C ASP A 108 3.32 -4.27 12.77
N THR A 109 3.37 -4.78 11.51
CA THR A 109 4.11 -6.01 11.18
C THR A 109 5.58 -5.83 11.51
N TRP A 110 6.11 -6.69 12.38
CA TRP A 110 7.51 -6.71 12.76
C TRP A 110 8.35 -7.34 11.67
N ILE A 111 9.34 -6.59 11.15
CA ILE A 111 10.08 -6.96 9.94
C ILE A 111 11.52 -6.43 10.01
N TYR A 112 12.44 -7.09 9.34
CA TYR A 112 13.80 -6.61 9.19
C TYR A 112 13.90 -5.49 8.17
N ILE A 113 14.54 -4.38 8.53
CA ILE A 113 14.78 -3.21 7.66
C ILE A 113 16.25 -3.22 7.22
N PRO A 114 16.55 -3.71 5.99
CA PRO A 114 17.91 -4.08 5.59
C PRO A 114 18.90 -2.90 5.57
N ASN A 115 18.46 -1.72 5.14
CA ASN A 115 19.35 -0.55 5.05
C ASN A 115 19.66 0.08 6.43
N ARG A 116 18.99 -0.36 7.47
CA ARG A 116 19.21 0.09 8.85
C ARG A 116 19.74 -1.00 9.77
N ASP A 117 19.86 -2.21 9.26
CA ASP A 117 20.28 -3.41 10.01
C ASP A 117 19.50 -3.56 11.33
N THR A 118 18.16 -3.40 11.28
CA THR A 118 17.32 -3.42 12.48
C THR A 118 15.98 -4.10 12.21
N TRP A 119 15.40 -4.65 13.27
CA TRP A 119 14.02 -5.14 13.26
C TRP A 119 13.09 -4.07 13.82
N ASN A 120 12.03 -3.74 13.11
CA ASN A 120 11.04 -2.78 13.57
C ASN A 120 9.70 -3.00 12.87
N ARG A 121 8.69 -2.20 13.20
CA ARG A 121 7.41 -2.18 12.49
C ARG A 121 7.62 -1.71 11.05
N ILE A 122 6.93 -2.32 10.10
CA ILE A 122 7.10 -2.01 8.68
C ILE A 122 6.85 -0.53 8.34
N ASN A 123 5.92 0.14 9.05
CA ASN A 123 5.64 1.56 8.83
C ASN A 123 6.81 2.48 9.22
N THR A 124 7.76 2.01 10.05
CA THR A 124 8.96 2.77 10.39
C THR A 124 9.94 2.86 9.23
N ALA A 125 9.94 1.87 8.32
CA ALA A 125 10.74 1.96 7.09
C ALA A 125 10.31 3.18 6.26
N TYR A 126 9.00 3.40 6.11
CA TYR A 126 8.49 4.59 5.44
C TYR A 126 8.84 5.89 6.17
N PHE A 127 8.74 5.90 7.49
CA PHE A 127 9.08 7.08 8.30
C PHE A 127 10.55 7.49 8.16
N PHE A 128 11.47 6.52 8.17
CA PHE A 128 12.90 6.79 8.14
C PHE A 128 13.46 7.08 6.74
N GLY A 129 13.00 6.37 5.71
CA GLY A 129 13.57 6.47 4.37
C GLY A 129 12.51 6.56 3.26
N GLY A 130 11.29 7.01 3.62
CA GLY A 130 10.23 7.24 2.66
C GLY A 130 9.83 6.00 1.86
N VAL A 131 9.38 6.24 0.64
CA VAL A 131 8.92 5.20 -0.29
C VAL A 131 10.03 4.20 -0.60
N GLY A 132 11.27 4.69 -0.82
CA GLY A 132 12.40 3.86 -1.20
C GLY A 132 12.74 2.79 -0.17
N LEU A 133 12.94 3.19 1.10
CA LEU A 133 13.24 2.24 2.16
C LEU A 133 12.08 1.26 2.41
N ALA A 134 10.84 1.74 2.34
CA ALA A 134 9.67 0.88 2.51
C ALA A 134 9.58 -0.20 1.41
N ILE A 135 9.79 0.17 0.14
CA ILE A 135 9.80 -0.78 -0.98
C ILE A 135 10.95 -1.75 -0.86
N ASN A 136 12.17 -1.27 -0.55
CA ASN A 136 13.32 -2.14 -0.37
C ASN A 136 13.10 -3.15 0.77
N THR A 137 12.50 -2.70 1.88
CA THR A 137 12.13 -3.57 3.00
C THR A 137 11.17 -4.68 2.54
N VAL A 138 10.12 -4.33 1.78
CA VAL A 138 9.16 -5.31 1.26
C VAL A 138 9.82 -6.27 0.27
N ASN A 139 10.58 -5.75 -0.71
CA ASN A 139 11.25 -6.58 -1.71
C ASN A 139 12.21 -7.57 -1.06
N SER A 140 13.02 -7.13 -0.10
CA SER A 140 14.02 -7.97 0.56
C SER A 140 13.40 -9.06 1.42
N ASN A 141 12.34 -8.75 2.18
CA ASN A 141 11.74 -9.72 3.10
C ASN A 141 10.80 -10.71 2.41
N PHE A 142 10.09 -10.27 1.37
CA PHE A 142 9.08 -11.10 0.68
C PHE A 142 9.57 -11.63 -0.68
N GLY A 143 10.82 -11.33 -1.07
CA GLY A 143 11.39 -11.76 -2.35
C GLY A 143 10.60 -11.20 -3.54
N MET A 144 10.16 -9.95 -3.44
CA MET A 144 9.39 -9.28 -4.48
C MET A 144 10.27 -8.39 -5.37
N ASP A 145 9.70 -7.93 -6.46
CA ASP A 145 10.31 -7.01 -7.43
C ASP A 145 9.42 -5.78 -7.66
N ILE A 146 8.95 -5.17 -6.57
CA ILE A 146 8.16 -3.93 -6.66
C ILE A 146 9.02 -2.82 -7.25
N GLN A 147 8.60 -2.27 -8.40
CA GLN A 147 9.31 -1.24 -9.14
C GLN A 147 8.56 0.08 -9.19
N TYR A 148 7.26 0.05 -8.91
CA TYR A 148 6.41 1.21 -9.00
C TYR A 148 5.76 1.51 -7.68
N TYR A 149 5.44 2.79 -7.48
CA TYR A 149 4.62 3.21 -6.35
C TYR A 149 3.58 4.24 -6.76
N VAL A 150 2.53 4.32 -5.97
CA VAL A 150 1.55 5.41 -5.98
C VAL A 150 1.34 5.83 -4.53
N LYS A 151 1.56 7.10 -4.25
CA LYS A 151 1.34 7.71 -2.95
C LYS A 151 0.22 8.73 -3.05
N VAL A 152 -0.69 8.69 -2.08
CA VAL A 152 -1.85 9.56 -1.97
C VAL A 152 -1.96 10.07 -0.55
N ASP A 153 -2.12 11.36 -0.34
CA ASP A 153 -2.48 11.93 0.96
C ASP A 153 -4.00 12.02 1.13
N PHE A 154 -4.45 12.43 2.31
CA PHE A 154 -5.87 12.47 2.65
C PHE A 154 -6.67 13.47 1.82
N GLU A 155 -6.10 14.66 1.56
CA GLU A 155 -6.77 15.66 0.73
C GLU A 155 -6.88 15.17 -0.71
N SER A 156 -5.79 14.62 -1.24
CA SER A 156 -5.75 14.02 -2.58
C SER A 156 -6.75 12.87 -2.72
N LEU A 157 -6.94 12.04 -1.71
CA LEU A 157 -7.95 10.97 -1.74
C LEU A 157 -9.36 11.52 -1.95
N LYS A 158 -9.71 12.61 -1.24
CA LYS A 158 -11.02 13.26 -1.42
C LYS A 158 -11.20 13.75 -2.84
N GLU A 159 -10.21 14.48 -3.36
CA GLU A 159 -10.23 15.02 -4.71
C GLU A 159 -10.26 13.93 -5.80
N ILE A 160 -9.54 12.81 -5.59
CA ILE A 160 -9.58 11.65 -6.48
C ILE A 160 -11.00 11.09 -6.55
N VAL A 161 -11.63 10.84 -5.40
CA VAL A 161 -12.98 10.28 -5.34
C VAL A 161 -14.00 11.23 -5.95
N ASP A 162 -13.91 12.52 -5.67
CA ASP A 162 -14.84 13.52 -6.21
C ASP A 162 -14.63 13.71 -7.73
N THR A 163 -13.38 13.63 -8.21
CA THR A 163 -13.06 13.70 -9.65
C THR A 163 -13.70 12.56 -10.45
N VAL A 164 -13.79 11.35 -9.88
CA VAL A 164 -14.48 10.22 -10.52
C VAL A 164 -15.99 10.25 -10.31
N GLY A 165 -16.51 11.27 -9.63
CA GLY A 165 -17.92 11.44 -9.33
C GLY A 165 -18.45 10.53 -8.23
N GLY A 166 -17.61 10.20 -7.24
CA GLY A 166 -17.95 9.33 -6.12
C GLY A 166 -17.77 7.83 -6.40
N ILE A 167 -17.82 7.03 -5.35
CA ILE A 167 -17.70 5.57 -5.41
C ILE A 167 -18.80 4.88 -4.61
N ASP A 168 -19.17 3.65 -5.02
CA ASP A 168 -20.20 2.87 -4.35
C ASP A 168 -19.56 1.89 -3.37
N VAL A 169 -19.93 2.01 -2.09
CA VAL A 169 -19.42 1.16 -1.00
C VAL A 169 -20.61 0.59 -0.21
N TYR A 170 -20.50 -0.66 0.22
CA TYR A 170 -21.47 -1.25 1.14
C TYR A 170 -21.14 -0.84 2.57
N LEU A 171 -22.08 -0.23 3.27
CA LEU A 171 -21.94 0.22 4.65
C LEU A 171 -22.79 -0.62 5.59
N THR A 172 -22.19 -1.01 6.71
CA THR A 172 -22.90 -1.57 7.87
C THR A 172 -23.51 -0.45 8.72
N GLU A 173 -24.50 -0.76 9.55
CA GLU A 173 -25.14 0.19 10.47
C GLU A 173 -24.11 1.00 11.30
N ARG A 174 -23.11 0.32 11.86
CA ARG A 174 -22.05 0.98 12.66
C ARG A 174 -21.17 1.93 11.83
N GLU A 175 -20.90 1.59 10.58
CA GLU A 175 -20.12 2.45 9.66
C GLU A 175 -20.94 3.68 9.27
N VAL A 176 -22.24 3.52 9.08
CA VAL A 176 -23.20 4.62 8.87
C VAL A 176 -23.19 5.57 10.05
N GLU A 177 -23.33 5.05 11.27
CA GLU A 177 -23.30 5.86 12.49
C GLU A 177 -21.99 6.65 12.60
N TYR A 178 -20.86 6.02 12.34
CA TYR A 178 -19.55 6.66 12.39
C TYR A 178 -19.41 7.78 11.34
N ILE A 179 -19.84 7.55 10.11
CA ILE A 179 -19.77 8.56 9.04
C ILE A 179 -20.69 9.72 9.36
N ASN A 180 -21.94 9.44 9.75
CA ASN A 180 -22.95 10.48 10.02
C ASN A 180 -22.63 11.34 11.25
N ASN A 181 -21.93 10.76 12.23
CA ASN A 181 -21.51 11.49 13.44
C ASN A 181 -20.14 12.19 13.28
N SER A 182 -19.48 12.04 12.13
CA SER A 182 -18.23 12.73 11.86
C SER A 182 -18.47 14.23 11.75
N ALA A 183 -17.67 15.04 12.45
CA ALA A 183 -17.73 16.49 12.37
C ALA A 183 -17.40 17.04 10.98
N GLU A 184 -16.78 16.23 10.15
CA GLU A 184 -16.45 16.57 8.76
C GLU A 184 -17.62 16.25 7.79
N ASN A 185 -18.69 15.61 8.25
CA ASN A 185 -19.82 15.24 7.41
C ASN A 185 -20.88 16.37 7.38
N ASP A 186 -20.67 17.31 6.46
CA ASP A 186 -21.62 18.39 6.12
C ASP A 186 -22.57 18.01 4.96
N VAL A 187 -22.60 16.75 4.58
CA VAL A 187 -23.32 16.19 3.43
C VAL A 187 -24.54 15.40 3.88
N LEU A 188 -25.39 15.02 2.94
CA LEU A 188 -26.56 14.17 3.22
C LEU A 188 -26.12 12.88 3.93
N PRO A 189 -26.85 12.49 5.01
CA PRO A 189 -26.47 11.31 5.79
C PRO A 189 -26.58 10.04 4.93
N VAL A 190 -25.62 9.15 5.10
CA VAL A 190 -25.61 7.81 4.50
C VAL A 190 -26.54 6.88 5.28
N LYS A 191 -26.92 5.74 4.66
CA LYS A 191 -27.74 4.68 5.22
C LYS A 191 -27.03 3.33 5.09
N GLU A 192 -27.51 2.33 5.80
CA GLU A 192 -27.02 0.96 5.65
C GLU A 192 -27.26 0.41 4.23
N GLY A 193 -26.36 -0.42 3.77
CA GLY A 193 -26.37 -1.01 2.44
C GLY A 193 -25.44 -0.30 1.45
N TRP A 194 -25.72 -0.47 0.16
CA TRP A 194 -24.92 0.18 -0.89
C TRP A 194 -25.19 1.69 -0.90
N GLN A 195 -24.11 2.45 -0.73
CA GLN A 195 -24.16 3.90 -0.68
C GLN A 195 -23.15 4.50 -1.65
N HIS A 196 -23.52 5.59 -2.29
CA HIS A 196 -22.66 6.40 -3.13
C HIS A 196 -21.97 7.44 -2.25
N LEU A 197 -20.66 7.28 -2.05
CA LEU A 197 -19.84 8.12 -1.16
C LEU A 197 -19.09 9.16 -1.97
N ASN A 198 -19.07 10.39 -1.47
CA ASN A 198 -18.16 11.43 -1.94
C ASN A 198 -16.76 11.28 -1.27
N GLY A 199 -15.83 12.17 -1.62
CA GLY A 199 -14.46 12.12 -1.12
C GLY A 199 -14.37 12.19 0.40
N ARG A 200 -15.12 13.08 1.06
CA ARG A 200 -15.13 13.20 2.53
C ARG A 200 -15.65 11.95 3.21
N GLN A 201 -16.79 11.46 2.77
CA GLN A 201 -17.39 10.24 3.32
C GLN A 201 -16.46 9.04 3.13
N THR A 202 -15.82 8.93 1.97
CA THR A 202 -14.83 7.89 1.66
C THR A 202 -13.61 7.97 2.58
N LEU A 203 -13.08 9.18 2.79
CA LEU A 203 -11.95 9.38 3.71
C LEU A 203 -12.33 8.99 5.13
N THR A 204 -13.48 9.45 5.64
CA THR A 204 -13.99 9.11 6.96
C THR A 204 -14.15 7.60 7.11
N HIS A 205 -14.74 6.92 6.13
CA HIS A 205 -14.90 5.46 6.10
C HIS A 205 -13.54 4.74 6.16
N SER A 206 -12.59 5.15 5.34
CA SER A 206 -11.26 4.50 5.22
C SER A 206 -10.37 4.68 6.46
N ARG A 207 -10.58 5.73 7.26
CA ARG A 207 -9.79 6.04 8.47
C ARG A 207 -10.35 5.39 9.74
N ASN A 208 -11.54 4.86 9.69
CA ASN A 208 -12.22 4.33 10.87
C ASN A 208 -11.44 3.13 11.48
N ARG A 209 -11.12 3.23 12.77
CA ARG A 209 -10.45 2.22 13.58
C ARG A 209 -11.33 1.67 14.71
N SER A 210 -12.44 2.34 15.01
CA SER A 210 -13.27 2.05 16.19
C SER A 210 -14.31 0.97 15.95
N ILE A 211 -14.56 0.62 14.69
CA ILE A 211 -15.59 -0.35 14.30
C ILE A 211 -14.93 -1.66 13.87
N GLY A 212 -15.42 -2.77 14.41
CA GLY A 212 -14.98 -4.12 14.07
C GLY A 212 -14.30 -4.87 15.21
N GLY A 213 -13.79 -4.16 16.24
CA GLY A 213 -13.15 -4.79 17.39
C GLY A 213 -11.73 -5.31 17.16
N ASP A 214 -11.30 -5.39 15.91
CA ASP A 214 -10.00 -5.89 15.42
C ASP A 214 -9.06 -4.76 14.92
N GLY A 215 -9.41 -3.51 15.23
CA GLY A 215 -8.57 -2.32 15.07
C GLY A 215 -8.03 -2.12 13.64
N ASP A 216 -6.76 -2.45 13.43
CA ASP A 216 -6.06 -2.21 12.17
C ASP A 216 -6.54 -3.14 11.03
N TRP A 217 -7.01 -4.33 11.34
CA TRP A 217 -7.55 -5.27 10.36
C TRP A 217 -8.79 -4.75 9.67
N SER A 218 -9.75 -4.27 10.45
CA SER A 218 -11.00 -3.72 9.91
C SER A 218 -10.74 -2.43 9.13
N ARG A 219 -9.77 -1.61 9.54
CA ARG A 219 -9.35 -0.44 8.78
C ARG A 219 -8.77 -0.83 7.42
N THR A 220 -7.81 -1.76 7.38
CA THR A 220 -7.20 -2.19 6.12
C THR A 220 -8.19 -2.87 5.18
N ARG A 221 -9.22 -3.56 5.72
CA ARG A 221 -10.33 -4.07 4.93
C ARG A 221 -11.09 -2.95 4.25
N ARG A 222 -11.52 -1.90 4.99
CA ARG A 222 -12.23 -0.75 4.41
C ARG A 222 -11.41 -0.03 3.34
N GLN A 223 -10.12 0.08 3.54
CA GLN A 223 -9.22 0.65 2.53
C GLN A 223 -9.19 -0.19 1.25
N ARG A 224 -9.20 -1.53 1.35
CA ARG A 224 -9.33 -2.40 0.18
C ARG A 224 -10.70 -2.29 -0.48
N ASP A 225 -11.77 -2.13 0.31
CA ASP A 225 -13.13 -1.94 -0.22
C ASP A 225 -13.24 -0.63 -1.02
N VAL A 226 -12.59 0.44 -0.55
CA VAL A 226 -12.46 1.72 -1.29
C VAL A 226 -11.70 1.51 -2.60
N MET A 227 -10.57 0.81 -2.58
CA MET A 227 -9.79 0.51 -3.79
C MET A 227 -10.60 -0.34 -4.78
N TYR A 228 -11.35 -1.31 -4.28
CA TYR A 228 -12.23 -2.13 -5.11
C TYR A 228 -13.37 -1.32 -5.74
N ALA A 229 -13.99 -0.43 -4.97
CA ALA A 229 -15.04 0.46 -5.46
C ALA A 229 -14.50 1.42 -6.53
N PHE A 230 -13.31 1.97 -6.31
CA PHE A 230 -12.61 2.80 -7.29
C PHE A 230 -12.33 2.04 -8.58
N PHE A 231 -11.84 0.81 -8.48
CA PHE A 231 -11.62 -0.06 -9.64
C PHE A 231 -12.91 -0.35 -10.41
N LYS A 232 -14.00 -0.67 -9.70
CA LYS A 232 -15.31 -0.85 -10.32
C LYS A 232 -15.76 0.41 -11.05
N LYS A 233 -15.54 1.58 -10.45
CA LYS A 233 -15.87 2.86 -11.06
C LYS A 233 -15.09 3.09 -12.35
N ALA A 234 -13.78 2.81 -12.35
CA ALA A 234 -12.95 2.93 -13.55
C ALA A 234 -13.45 2.02 -14.69
N LYS A 235 -13.97 0.83 -14.38
CA LYS A 235 -14.58 -0.08 -15.37
C LYS A 235 -15.88 0.43 -15.97
N THR A 236 -16.46 1.50 -15.46
CA THR A 236 -17.63 2.14 -16.10
C THR A 236 -17.26 3.05 -17.28
N GLU A 237 -15.97 3.32 -17.46
CA GLU A 237 -15.48 4.10 -18.62
C GLU A 237 -15.77 3.37 -19.93
N LYS A 238 -16.35 4.12 -20.89
CA LYS A 238 -16.85 3.54 -22.13
C LYS A 238 -15.87 3.61 -23.30
N SER A 239 -14.79 4.37 -23.14
CA SER A 239 -13.81 4.58 -24.22
C SER A 239 -12.40 4.77 -23.66
N ILE A 240 -11.39 4.43 -24.48
CA ILE A 240 -9.99 4.72 -24.17
C ILE A 240 -9.77 6.21 -23.98
N ALA A 241 -10.44 7.06 -24.76
CA ALA A 241 -10.31 8.50 -24.66
C ALA A 241 -10.80 9.03 -23.29
N SER A 242 -11.97 8.58 -22.83
CA SER A 242 -12.48 8.98 -21.50
C SER A 242 -11.61 8.47 -20.37
N LEU A 243 -11.13 7.23 -20.45
CA LEU A 243 -10.21 6.68 -19.47
C LEU A 243 -8.87 7.42 -19.44
N THR A 244 -8.32 7.76 -20.61
CA THR A 244 -7.10 8.56 -20.72
C THR A 244 -7.27 9.94 -20.09
N ALA A 245 -8.39 10.61 -20.37
CA ALA A 245 -8.70 11.89 -19.75
C ALA A 245 -8.83 11.78 -18.21
N LEU A 246 -9.49 10.72 -17.74
CA LEU A 246 -9.61 10.45 -16.31
C LEU A 246 -8.23 10.25 -15.67
N VAL A 247 -7.38 9.38 -16.21
CA VAL A 247 -6.03 9.14 -15.69
C VAL A 247 -5.24 10.44 -15.64
N ASN A 248 -5.25 11.23 -16.73
CA ASN A 248 -4.55 12.52 -16.77
C ASN A 248 -5.07 13.51 -15.72
N ASN A 249 -6.36 13.50 -15.42
CA ASN A 249 -6.92 14.35 -14.37
C ASN A 249 -6.51 13.90 -12.97
N LEU A 250 -6.26 12.62 -12.78
CA LEU A 250 -5.86 12.05 -11.48
C LEU A 250 -4.37 12.19 -11.18
N THR A 251 -3.52 12.36 -12.22
CA THR A 251 -2.06 12.43 -12.01
C THR A 251 -1.60 13.57 -11.10
N LYS A 252 -2.36 14.67 -11.04
CA LYS A 252 -2.06 15.82 -10.18
C LYS A 252 -2.29 15.55 -8.68
N TYR A 253 -3.00 14.49 -8.33
CA TYR A 253 -3.33 14.11 -6.96
C TYR A 253 -2.50 12.94 -6.44
N VAL A 254 -1.56 12.43 -7.24
CA VAL A 254 -0.74 11.28 -6.86
C VAL A 254 0.74 11.60 -7.02
N GLU A 255 1.55 11.10 -6.11
CA GLU A 255 3.00 11.06 -6.26
C GLU A 255 3.38 9.64 -6.72
N THR A 256 4.14 9.52 -7.81
CA THR A 256 4.48 8.22 -8.41
C THR A 256 5.76 8.33 -9.25
N ASN A 257 6.47 7.22 -9.40
CA ASN A 257 7.55 7.06 -10.38
C ASN A 257 7.07 6.52 -11.73
N MET A 258 5.77 6.24 -11.88
CA MET A 258 5.20 5.85 -13.18
C MET A 258 5.04 7.08 -14.09
N SER A 259 5.45 6.94 -15.34
CA SER A 259 5.11 7.97 -16.33
C SER A 259 3.60 7.97 -16.63
N PRO A 260 3.03 9.11 -17.09
CA PRO A 260 1.63 9.15 -17.48
C PRO A 260 1.25 8.08 -18.51
N MET A 261 2.15 7.78 -19.46
CA MET A 261 1.92 6.74 -20.47
C MET A 261 1.83 5.35 -19.85
N GLN A 262 2.71 5.02 -18.88
CA GLN A 262 2.65 3.73 -18.16
C GLN A 262 1.35 3.58 -17.36
N MET A 263 0.88 4.65 -16.73
CA MET A 263 -0.40 4.64 -16.01
C MET A 263 -1.59 4.44 -16.97
N ILE A 264 -1.58 5.13 -18.10
CA ILE A 264 -2.63 5.00 -19.13
C ILE A 264 -2.63 3.59 -19.72
N ASP A 265 -1.45 3.05 -20.09
CA ASP A 265 -1.33 1.69 -20.65
C ASP A 265 -1.85 0.65 -19.67
N LEU A 266 -1.46 0.74 -18.39
CA LEU A 266 -1.96 -0.14 -17.34
C LEU A 266 -3.46 -0.03 -17.15
N ALA A 267 -3.99 1.20 -17.12
CA ALA A 267 -5.42 1.45 -16.95
C ALA A 267 -6.22 0.88 -18.14
N ILE A 268 -5.76 1.07 -19.38
CA ILE A 268 -6.39 0.52 -20.59
C ILE A 268 -6.43 -1.01 -20.51
N ASP A 269 -5.30 -1.62 -20.18
CA ASP A 269 -5.21 -3.07 -20.08
C ASP A 269 -6.16 -3.61 -18.99
N VAL A 270 -6.17 -3.00 -17.83
CA VAL A 270 -7.03 -3.37 -16.70
C VAL A 270 -8.53 -3.22 -17.04
N VAL A 271 -8.91 -2.10 -17.66
CA VAL A 271 -10.32 -1.76 -17.91
C VAL A 271 -10.87 -2.47 -19.14
N PHE A 272 -10.12 -2.50 -20.25
CA PHE A 272 -10.58 -2.98 -21.55
C PHE A 272 -10.03 -4.33 -21.97
N GLY A 273 -9.04 -4.87 -21.26
CA GLY A 273 -8.41 -6.14 -21.62
C GLY A 273 -9.26 -7.40 -21.34
N GLY A 274 -10.54 -7.25 -20.97
CA GLY A 274 -11.48 -8.37 -20.72
C GLY A 274 -11.76 -8.63 -19.23
N ASP A 275 -12.16 -9.85 -18.92
CA ASP A 275 -12.49 -10.24 -17.55
C ASP A 275 -11.24 -10.21 -16.67
N LEU A 276 -11.40 -9.68 -15.47
CA LEU A 276 -10.34 -9.56 -14.48
C LEU A 276 -10.78 -10.17 -13.15
N THR A 277 -9.99 -11.11 -12.65
CA THR A 277 -10.16 -11.64 -11.31
C THR A 277 -9.46 -10.74 -10.31
N LEU A 278 -10.19 -10.29 -9.29
CA LEU A 278 -9.69 -9.48 -8.20
C LEU A 278 -9.65 -10.31 -6.91
N GLU A 279 -8.46 -10.44 -6.33
CA GLU A 279 -8.25 -11.06 -5.03
C GLU A 279 -7.77 -10.02 -4.03
N ASN A 280 -8.19 -10.15 -2.78
CA ASN A 280 -7.69 -9.30 -1.71
C ASN A 280 -7.21 -10.13 -0.52
N ARG A 281 -6.15 -9.68 0.15
CA ARG A 281 -5.51 -10.32 1.30
C ARG A 281 -4.95 -9.25 2.23
N ALA A 282 -4.58 -9.68 3.43
CA ALA A 282 -3.76 -8.88 4.35
C ALA A 282 -2.62 -9.75 4.87
N LEU A 283 -1.47 -9.13 5.13
CA LEU A 283 -0.31 -9.75 5.76
C LEU A 283 0.00 -9.04 7.08
N PRO A 284 0.35 -9.83 8.11
CA PRO A 284 0.40 -11.30 8.16
C PRO A 284 -0.99 -11.91 7.97
N PHE A 285 -1.09 -13.19 7.59
CA PHE A 285 -2.40 -13.86 7.50
C PHE A 285 -3.04 -14.02 8.88
N GLU A 286 -4.36 -13.98 8.92
CA GLU A 286 -5.09 -14.20 10.17
C GLU A 286 -4.72 -15.56 10.79
N GLY A 287 -4.42 -15.56 12.10
CA GLY A 287 -3.98 -16.76 12.83
C GLY A 287 -2.52 -17.18 12.61
N THR A 288 -1.74 -16.44 11.81
CA THR A 288 -0.31 -16.75 11.55
C THR A 288 0.66 -15.78 12.24
N TRP A 289 0.17 -14.94 13.15
CA TRP A 289 0.97 -13.93 13.83
C TRP A 289 0.77 -14.00 15.34
N ASP A 290 1.76 -13.51 16.09
CA ASP A 290 1.71 -13.32 17.53
C ASP A 290 2.35 -11.98 17.88
N TYR A 291 2.18 -11.53 19.10
CA TYR A 291 2.81 -10.29 19.58
C TYR A 291 4.28 -10.53 19.90
N ALA A 292 5.14 -9.63 19.41
CA ALA A 292 6.52 -9.55 19.88
C ALA A 292 6.53 -8.74 21.19
N TRP A 293 6.85 -9.41 22.27
CA TRP A 293 7.01 -8.84 23.61
C TRP A 293 8.48 -8.56 23.87
#